data_a3254daad9af03b824f9422c7c6622c1
#
_entry.id   a3254daad9af03b824f9422c7c6622c1
#
_cell.length_a   1.000
_cell.length_b   1.000
_cell.length_c   1.000
_cell.angle_alpha   90.00
_cell.angle_beta   90.00
_cell.angle_gamma   90.00
#
_symmetry.space_group_name_H-M   'P 1'
#
loop_
_entity.id
_entity.type
_entity.pdbx_description
1 polymer ?
#
loop_
_entity_poly.entity_id
_entity_poly.type
_entity_poly.pdbx_seq_one_letter_code
_entity_poly.pdbx_strand_id
1 'polypeptide(L)'
;VKFRICLCTWACMRENEPEAHLLLRRRVAELSKAVQGWGTTDVSEALGDPLLGVTATLPGLMPTCPAPVTAAPLQEAIGMWPLRSASPWKEGSLLFRTQDGKIMPFAPNSSEQAAWIDLGVAPMGGGKSVFLNAFNFAFVTQAGLSRLPWLSIVDVGPSSSGLITLLKENLPEGKKHLAAYHRLRMTPDYAVNPFDTPLGCRKPLPSHKAFLVNLLSLLATPLDVTAPADGVPGLIGRAIDLAYEELSDGNHPRLYQPNVLPELHDLIVHEGISRDASTSWWEVVDGLFERGYVHEALQAQRYAVPLLADVGAQIRQNKGIQNTYEEHTINNVWRSLLDAIEAYVILKEPTRFDLGDAQIVSLDLDEVAPRGGATADRQSAVMYMLARHVLGSRFFLMPADVQLMPEYYQDYHAGRIEAIREDPKRLCYDEAHRVTNNVSVAGQLQADMTTMARESRKWNLSIGLYTQSIDDIPKIITDELATTVVILGSGTEKSIDNLS
;
A
#
# COMPACT_ATOMS: atom_id res chain seq x y z
N VAL A 1 -1.94 -2.66 47.64
CA VAL A 1 -3.40 -2.69 47.63
C VAL A 1 -3.87 -4.03 48.11
N LYS A 2 -4.90 -4.04 48.95
CA LYS A 2 -5.56 -5.26 49.39
C LYS A 2 -6.59 -5.68 48.36
N PHE A 3 -6.53 -6.88 47.86
CA PHE A 3 -7.50 -7.42 46.90
C PHE A 3 -7.82 -8.89 47.19
N ARG A 4 -8.85 -9.39 46.54
CA ARG A 4 -9.29 -10.78 46.67
C ARG A 4 -9.55 -11.36 45.30
N ILE A 5 -9.13 -12.58 45.02
CA ILE A 5 -9.37 -13.27 43.76
C ILE A 5 -10.24 -14.50 44.07
N CYS A 6 -11.36 -14.57 43.36
CA CYS A 6 -12.23 -15.75 43.37
C CYS A 6 -12.43 -16.19 41.92
N LEU A 7 -12.19 -17.46 41.65
CA LEU A 7 -12.37 -18.09 40.36
C LEU A 7 -13.40 -19.19 40.46
N CYS A 8 -14.26 -19.36 39.48
CA CYS A 8 -15.19 -20.47 39.46
C CYS A 8 -15.12 -21.24 38.12
N THR A 9 -15.45 -22.50 38.21
CA THR A 9 -15.70 -23.36 37.05
C THR A 9 -17.01 -24.12 37.28
N TRP A 10 -17.58 -24.62 36.23
CA TRP A 10 -18.87 -25.32 36.30
C TRP A 10 -18.90 -26.53 35.36
N ALA A 11 -19.82 -27.45 35.66
CA ALA A 11 -20.20 -28.51 34.75
C ALA A 11 -21.72 -28.52 34.57
N CYS A 12 -22.20 -28.79 33.36
CA CYS A 12 -23.63 -28.94 33.13
C CYS A 12 -24.11 -30.24 33.76
N MET A 13 -25.10 -30.17 34.65
CA MET A 13 -25.84 -31.33 35.14
C MET A 13 -26.81 -31.76 34.02
N ARG A 14 -26.51 -32.89 33.39
CA ARG A 14 -27.43 -33.64 32.54
C ARG A 14 -27.90 -34.87 33.31
N GLU A 15 -28.70 -35.71 32.71
CA GLU A 15 -29.34 -36.90 33.35
C GLU A 15 -28.40 -37.85 34.12
N ASN A 16 -27.08 -37.68 33.99
CA ASN A 16 -26.07 -38.51 34.65
C ASN A 16 -25.26 -37.69 35.69
N GLU A 17 -25.81 -37.58 36.90
CA GLU A 17 -25.24 -36.81 38.02
C GLU A 17 -23.79 -37.22 38.40
N PRO A 18 -23.40 -38.53 38.44
CA PRO A 18 -22.03 -38.93 38.74
C PRO A 18 -20.98 -38.44 37.73
N GLU A 19 -21.31 -38.42 36.43
CA GLU A 19 -20.38 -37.92 35.39
C GLU A 19 -20.20 -36.41 35.50
N ALA A 20 -21.24 -35.65 35.79
CA ALA A 20 -21.15 -34.21 35.98
C ALA A 20 -20.24 -33.86 37.19
N HIS A 21 -20.34 -34.60 38.28
CA HIS A 21 -19.45 -34.41 39.44
C HIS A 21 -17.99 -34.77 39.13
N LEU A 22 -17.75 -35.83 38.37
CA LEU A 22 -16.41 -36.21 37.95
C LEU A 22 -15.80 -35.13 37.02
N LEU A 23 -16.58 -34.64 36.08
CA LEU A 23 -16.18 -33.56 35.18
C LEU A 23 -15.88 -32.28 35.96
N LEU A 24 -16.70 -31.91 36.93
CA LEU A 24 -16.48 -30.72 37.76
C LEU A 24 -15.18 -30.85 38.56
N ARG A 25 -14.92 -31.98 39.22
CA ARG A 25 -13.66 -32.23 39.95
C ARG A 25 -12.44 -32.10 39.03
N ARG A 26 -12.52 -32.65 37.81
CA ARG A 26 -11.45 -32.54 36.81
C ARG A 26 -11.22 -31.07 36.44
N ARG A 27 -12.26 -30.30 36.15
CA ARG A 27 -12.17 -28.88 35.81
C ARG A 27 -11.61 -28.01 36.95
N VAL A 28 -11.99 -28.35 38.21
CA VAL A 28 -11.42 -27.65 39.39
C VAL A 28 -9.93 -27.96 39.51
N ALA A 29 -9.50 -29.21 39.30
CA ALA A 29 -8.09 -29.56 39.32
C ALA A 29 -7.30 -28.91 38.21
N GLU A 30 -7.85 -28.83 36.98
CA GLU A 30 -7.24 -28.15 35.84
C GLU A 30 -7.13 -26.65 36.11
N LEU A 31 -8.16 -25.99 36.63
CA LEU A 31 -8.15 -24.58 37.01
C LEU A 31 -7.10 -24.30 38.09
N SER A 32 -7.06 -25.11 39.15
CA SER A 32 -6.09 -24.97 40.23
C SER A 32 -4.65 -25.10 39.73
N LYS A 33 -4.40 -26.09 38.85
CA LYS A 33 -3.09 -26.28 38.23
C LYS A 33 -2.68 -25.11 37.34
N ALA A 34 -3.60 -24.55 36.55
CA ALA A 34 -3.36 -23.41 35.70
C ALA A 34 -3.00 -22.16 36.53
N VAL A 35 -3.71 -21.91 37.62
CA VAL A 35 -3.44 -20.78 38.52
C VAL A 35 -2.11 -20.93 39.25
N GLN A 36 -1.81 -22.13 39.74
CA GLN A 36 -0.52 -22.44 40.38
C GLN A 36 0.67 -22.28 39.43
N GLY A 37 0.45 -22.46 38.13
CA GLY A 37 1.47 -22.20 37.09
C GLY A 37 1.89 -20.75 36.93
N TRP A 38 1.17 -19.78 37.49
CA TRP A 38 1.53 -18.35 37.46
C TRP A 38 2.62 -17.95 38.46
N GLY A 39 3.18 -18.88 39.17
CA GLY A 39 4.21 -18.66 40.17
C GLY A 39 3.83 -19.18 41.56
N THR A 40 4.30 -18.52 42.62
CA THR A 40 3.98 -18.92 44.01
C THR A 40 2.55 -18.49 44.37
N THR A 41 1.59 -19.27 43.93
CA THR A 41 0.15 -19.02 44.16
C THR A 41 -0.42 -20.14 45.01
N ASP A 42 -1.03 -19.81 46.13
CA ASP A 42 -1.77 -20.75 46.97
C ASP A 42 -3.25 -20.76 46.54
N VAL A 43 -3.76 -21.91 46.18
CA VAL A 43 -5.13 -22.09 45.73
C VAL A 43 -5.87 -22.93 46.75
N SER A 44 -6.89 -22.36 47.33
CA SER A 44 -7.79 -23.07 48.24
C SER A 44 -9.21 -23.18 47.66
N GLU A 45 -9.85 -24.33 47.85
CA GLU A 45 -11.27 -24.45 47.56
C GLU A 45 -12.08 -23.64 48.57
N ALA A 46 -13.14 -22.95 48.08
CA ALA A 46 -14.00 -22.16 48.97
C ALA A 46 -14.68 -23.06 49.99
N LEU A 47 -14.34 -22.90 51.26
CA LEU A 47 -15.01 -23.54 52.39
C LEU A 47 -16.27 -22.73 52.71
N GLY A 48 -17.46 -23.29 52.44
CA GLY A 48 -18.73 -22.63 52.73
C GLY A 48 -19.78 -22.86 51.65
N ASP A 49 -20.68 -21.89 51.50
CA ASP A 49 -21.73 -21.94 50.49
C ASP A 49 -21.17 -21.77 49.06
N PRO A 50 -21.28 -22.77 48.19
CA PRO A 50 -20.83 -22.70 46.81
C PRO A 50 -21.53 -21.58 46.02
N LEU A 51 -22.76 -21.23 46.34
CA LEU A 51 -23.51 -20.16 45.72
C LEU A 51 -22.86 -18.79 46.00
N LEU A 52 -22.38 -18.59 47.21
CA LEU A 52 -21.64 -17.39 47.58
C LEU A 52 -20.34 -17.23 46.76
N GLY A 53 -19.64 -18.38 46.54
CA GLY A 53 -18.46 -18.42 45.69
C GLY A 53 -18.79 -18.02 44.25
N VAL A 54 -19.84 -18.57 43.65
CA VAL A 54 -20.26 -18.24 42.27
C VAL A 54 -20.73 -16.80 42.15
N THR A 55 -21.57 -16.34 43.08
CA THR A 55 -22.10 -14.95 43.01
C THR A 55 -21.02 -13.90 43.22
N ALA A 56 -19.95 -14.21 43.97
CA ALA A 56 -18.78 -13.32 44.12
C ALA A 56 -17.94 -13.17 42.87
N THR A 57 -18.07 -14.07 41.87
CA THR A 57 -17.41 -13.95 40.57
C THR A 57 -18.18 -13.08 39.55
N LEU A 58 -19.42 -12.71 39.87
CA LEU A 58 -20.26 -11.88 39.02
C LEU A 58 -20.09 -10.39 39.40
N PRO A 59 -19.57 -9.54 38.46
CA PRO A 59 -19.33 -8.14 38.76
C PRO A 59 -20.57 -7.41 39.25
N GLY A 60 -20.45 -6.75 40.41
CA GLY A 60 -21.53 -5.96 41.00
C GLY A 60 -22.66 -6.69 41.69
N LEU A 61 -22.65 -8.06 41.72
CA LEU A 61 -23.72 -8.85 42.33
C LEU A 61 -23.55 -8.93 43.83
N MET A 62 -22.31 -9.04 44.33
CA MET A 62 -22.02 -9.18 45.77
C MET A 62 -21.02 -8.13 46.24
N PRO A 63 -21.28 -7.47 47.37
CA PRO A 63 -20.36 -6.47 47.95
C PRO A 63 -19.16 -7.15 48.67
N THR A 64 -19.23 -8.47 48.93
CA THR A 64 -18.19 -9.22 49.63
C THR A 64 -17.75 -10.43 48.82
N CYS A 65 -16.46 -10.76 48.93
CA CYS A 65 -15.89 -11.93 48.31
C CYS A 65 -15.38 -12.91 49.39
N PRO A 66 -15.69 -14.20 49.34
CA PRO A 66 -15.28 -15.20 50.37
C PRO A 66 -13.78 -15.50 50.34
N ALA A 67 -13.09 -15.14 49.23
CA ALA A 67 -11.65 -15.36 49.08
C ALA A 67 -10.81 -14.66 50.14
N PRO A 68 -9.66 -15.22 50.56
CA PRO A 68 -8.74 -14.56 51.50
C PRO A 68 -8.20 -13.25 50.91
N VAL A 69 -7.85 -12.32 51.79
CA VAL A 69 -7.24 -11.04 51.39
C VAL A 69 -5.79 -11.25 51.01
N THR A 70 -5.43 -10.79 49.85
CA THR A 70 -4.07 -10.77 49.35
C THR A 70 -3.58 -9.32 49.21
N ALA A 71 -2.28 -9.08 49.29
CA ALA A 71 -1.65 -7.77 49.08
C ALA A 71 -0.75 -7.81 47.83
N ALA A 72 -0.98 -6.90 46.93
CA ALA A 72 -0.15 -6.75 45.73
C ALA A 72 0.20 -5.27 45.48
N PRO A 73 1.27 -5.01 44.73
CA PRO A 73 1.49 -3.69 44.16
C PRO A 73 0.27 -3.23 43.35
N LEU A 74 -0.02 -1.92 43.38
CA LEU A 74 -1.21 -1.37 42.73
C LEU A 74 -1.27 -1.72 41.23
N GLN A 75 -0.12 -1.66 40.55
CA GLN A 75 -0.02 -1.92 39.12
C GLN A 75 -0.39 -3.35 38.75
N GLU A 76 0.08 -4.32 39.55
CA GLU A 76 -0.25 -5.74 39.34
C GLU A 76 -1.73 -6.02 39.64
N ALA A 77 -2.26 -5.45 40.73
CA ALA A 77 -3.67 -5.59 41.06
C ALA A 77 -4.59 -5.03 39.95
N ILE A 78 -4.24 -3.87 39.37
CA ILE A 78 -4.97 -3.28 38.23
C ILE A 78 -4.83 -4.18 37.00
N GLY A 79 -3.66 -4.80 36.75
CA GLY A 79 -3.43 -5.73 35.65
C GLY A 79 -4.32 -6.97 35.68
N MET A 80 -4.73 -7.41 36.89
CA MET A 80 -5.63 -8.55 37.10
C MET A 80 -7.12 -8.18 37.01
N TRP A 81 -7.46 -6.90 36.81
CA TRP A 81 -8.84 -6.47 36.78
C TRP A 81 -9.58 -7.00 35.53
N PRO A 82 -10.68 -7.74 35.68
CA PRO A 82 -11.37 -8.42 34.57
C PRO A 82 -12.10 -7.44 33.63
N LEU A 83 -12.25 -6.18 34.04
CA LEU A 83 -12.90 -5.12 33.24
C LEU A 83 -11.92 -4.35 32.36
N ARG A 84 -10.63 -4.70 32.39
CA ARG A 84 -9.65 -4.07 31.52
C ARG A 84 -9.95 -4.43 30.07
N SER A 85 -10.00 -3.43 29.20
CA SER A 85 -10.11 -3.66 27.78
C SER A 85 -8.91 -4.47 27.25
N ALA A 86 -9.16 -5.41 26.36
CA ALA A 86 -8.13 -6.16 25.68
C ALA A 86 -7.45 -5.32 24.56
N SER A 87 -8.04 -4.19 24.23
CA SER A 87 -7.59 -3.30 23.16
C SER A 87 -7.41 -1.88 23.67
N PRO A 88 -6.43 -1.11 23.15
CA PRO A 88 -6.35 0.32 23.39
C PRO A 88 -7.53 1.09 22.78
N TRP A 89 -8.15 0.56 21.73
CA TRP A 89 -9.32 1.17 21.10
C TRP A 89 -10.62 0.73 21.77
N LYS A 90 -11.54 1.66 21.93
CA LYS A 90 -12.90 1.37 22.43
C LYS A 90 -13.78 0.78 21.36
N GLU A 91 -13.55 1.19 20.11
CA GLU A 91 -14.29 0.82 18.93
C GLU A 91 -13.31 0.48 17.80
N GLY A 92 -13.76 -0.28 16.80
CA GLY A 92 -12.93 -0.61 15.64
C GLY A 92 -13.75 -1.34 14.58
N SER A 93 -13.34 -1.17 13.33
CA SER A 93 -13.95 -1.85 12.18
C SER A 93 -13.44 -3.28 12.00
N LEU A 94 -12.36 -3.67 12.66
CA LEU A 94 -11.84 -5.03 12.69
C LEU A 94 -11.90 -5.57 14.12
N LEU A 95 -12.52 -6.72 14.29
CA LEU A 95 -12.72 -7.34 15.60
C LEU A 95 -11.91 -8.63 15.69
N PHE A 96 -10.94 -8.63 16.58
CA PHE A 96 -10.21 -9.83 16.96
C PHE A 96 -10.80 -10.45 18.22
N ARG A 97 -10.38 -11.65 18.51
CA ARG A 97 -10.70 -12.37 19.73
C ARG A 97 -9.40 -12.78 20.42
N THR A 98 -9.28 -12.43 21.69
CA THR A 98 -8.15 -12.84 22.52
C THR A 98 -8.27 -14.34 22.85
N GLN A 99 -7.18 -14.96 23.33
CA GLN A 99 -7.19 -16.37 23.74
C GLN A 99 -8.18 -16.64 24.86
N ASP A 100 -8.39 -15.68 25.77
CA ASP A 100 -9.39 -15.73 26.83
C ASP A 100 -10.82 -15.37 26.39
N GLY A 101 -11.03 -15.18 25.08
CA GLY A 101 -12.34 -14.99 24.48
C GLY A 101 -12.90 -13.57 24.49
N LYS A 102 -12.12 -12.56 24.93
CA LYS A 102 -12.55 -11.16 24.88
C LYS A 102 -12.52 -10.62 23.46
N ILE A 103 -13.42 -9.70 23.15
CA ILE A 103 -13.40 -8.96 21.90
C ILE A 103 -12.29 -7.90 21.99
N MET A 104 -11.46 -7.87 20.97
CA MET A 104 -10.37 -6.90 20.81
C MET A 104 -10.64 -6.09 19.54
N PRO A 105 -11.29 -4.92 19.64
CA PRO A 105 -11.48 -4.04 18.48
C PRO A 105 -10.15 -3.46 18.03
N PHE A 106 -10.02 -3.29 16.72
CA PHE A 106 -8.91 -2.62 16.08
C PHE A 106 -9.45 -1.55 15.11
N ALA A 107 -8.96 -0.32 15.25
CA ALA A 107 -9.34 0.80 14.39
C ALA A 107 -8.20 1.15 13.43
N PRO A 108 -8.27 0.74 12.14
CA PRO A 108 -7.32 1.19 11.14
C PRO A 108 -7.29 2.71 11.05
N ASN A 109 -6.11 3.29 10.86
CA ASN A 109 -5.92 4.74 10.73
C ASN A 109 -6.42 5.57 11.94
N SER A 110 -6.40 5.00 13.14
CA SER A 110 -6.75 5.70 14.34
C SER A 110 -5.83 6.90 14.61
N SER A 111 -6.39 8.01 15.07
CA SER A 111 -5.63 9.19 15.50
C SER A 111 -4.73 8.93 16.71
N GLU A 112 -4.99 7.86 17.45
CA GLU A 112 -4.18 7.42 18.60
C GLU A 112 -2.84 6.80 18.18
N GLN A 113 -2.70 6.36 16.92
CA GLN A 113 -1.44 5.83 16.38
C GLN A 113 -0.54 6.97 15.90
N ALA A 114 0.77 6.87 16.13
CA ALA A 114 1.75 7.87 15.69
C ALA A 114 1.89 7.94 14.15
N ALA A 115 1.81 6.80 13.48
CA ALA A 115 1.76 6.65 12.03
C ALA A 115 0.81 5.49 11.71
N TRP A 116 0.47 5.32 10.43
CA TRP A 116 -0.43 4.24 9.98
C TRP A 116 0.33 3.26 9.10
N ILE A 117 1.25 2.52 9.73
CA ILE A 117 2.09 1.54 9.06
C ILE A 117 1.87 0.20 9.73
N ASP A 118 1.34 -0.73 8.96
CA ASP A 118 1.09 -2.09 9.41
C ASP A 118 1.96 -3.10 8.66
N LEU A 119 2.55 -3.99 9.42
CA LEU A 119 3.31 -5.13 8.93
C LEU A 119 2.56 -6.41 9.20
N GLY A 120 2.37 -7.23 8.17
CA GLY A 120 1.78 -8.56 8.29
C GLY A 120 2.82 -9.62 7.92
N VAL A 121 3.19 -10.46 8.88
CA VAL A 121 4.15 -11.53 8.65
C VAL A 121 3.46 -12.88 8.86
N ALA A 122 3.54 -13.76 7.88
CA ALA A 122 2.96 -15.09 7.96
C ALA A 122 3.69 -16.09 7.08
N PRO A 123 3.98 -17.30 7.58
CA PRO A 123 4.47 -18.40 6.74
C PRO A 123 3.42 -18.77 5.68
N MET A 124 3.82 -19.50 4.67
CA MET A 124 2.90 -20.04 3.66
C MET A 124 1.73 -20.78 4.33
N GLY A 125 0.50 -20.44 3.92
CA GLY A 125 -0.72 -21.01 4.53
C GLY A 125 -1.08 -20.42 5.90
N GLY A 126 -0.32 -19.47 6.46
CA GLY A 126 -0.56 -18.85 7.77
C GLY A 126 -1.71 -17.84 7.82
N GLY A 127 -2.42 -17.60 6.71
CA GLY A 127 -3.57 -16.68 6.67
C GLY A 127 -3.24 -15.24 6.26
N LYS A 128 -2.04 -14.97 5.75
CA LYS A 128 -1.59 -13.62 5.31
C LYS A 128 -2.62 -12.90 4.45
N SER A 129 -3.03 -13.51 3.34
CA SER A 129 -3.96 -12.90 2.39
C SER A 129 -5.37 -12.71 2.97
N VAL A 130 -5.81 -13.60 3.86
CA VAL A 130 -7.09 -13.45 4.57
C VAL A 130 -7.04 -12.24 5.50
N PHE A 131 -5.96 -12.10 6.26
CA PHE A 131 -5.75 -10.96 7.15
C PHE A 131 -5.65 -9.65 6.37
N LEU A 132 -4.84 -9.61 5.31
CA LEU A 132 -4.70 -8.46 4.41
C LEU A 132 -6.07 -7.99 3.89
N ASN A 133 -6.87 -8.92 3.37
CA ASN A 133 -8.19 -8.61 2.83
C ASN A 133 -9.17 -8.16 3.92
N ALA A 134 -9.13 -8.79 5.11
CA ALA A 134 -9.95 -8.36 6.24
C ALA A 134 -9.58 -6.95 6.72
N PHE A 135 -8.29 -6.62 6.78
CA PHE A 135 -7.81 -5.30 7.14
C PHE A 135 -8.23 -4.25 6.10
N ASN A 136 -8.03 -4.53 4.81
CA ASN A 136 -8.43 -3.65 3.73
C ASN A 136 -9.96 -3.46 3.67
N PHE A 137 -10.74 -4.51 3.91
CA PHE A 137 -12.19 -4.42 4.04
C PHE A 137 -12.58 -3.50 5.21
N ALA A 138 -11.99 -3.71 6.39
CA ALA A 138 -12.21 -2.89 7.57
C ALA A 138 -11.85 -1.41 7.34
N PHE A 139 -10.77 -1.14 6.58
CA PHE A 139 -10.38 0.20 6.19
C PHE A 139 -11.43 0.87 5.30
N VAL A 140 -11.97 0.16 4.31
CA VAL A 140 -12.98 0.71 3.38
C VAL A 140 -14.33 0.92 4.06
N THR A 141 -14.67 0.07 5.04
CA THR A 141 -15.99 0.08 5.70
C THR A 141 -15.99 0.75 7.08
N GLN A 142 -14.90 1.41 7.46
CA GLN A 142 -14.80 2.07 8.77
C GLN A 142 -15.89 3.13 8.95
N ALA A 143 -16.39 3.27 10.19
CA ALA A 143 -17.40 4.25 10.50
C ALA A 143 -16.89 5.69 10.34
N GLY A 144 -17.78 6.60 9.96
CA GLY A 144 -17.46 8.04 9.84
C GLY A 144 -16.92 8.47 8.48
N LEU A 145 -16.76 7.57 7.51
CA LEU A 145 -16.41 7.94 6.14
C LEU A 145 -17.60 8.60 5.44
N SER A 146 -17.41 9.82 4.95
CA SER A 146 -18.39 10.53 4.12
C SER A 146 -18.25 10.22 2.63
N ARG A 147 -17.06 9.80 2.21
CA ARG A 147 -16.70 9.43 0.84
C ARG A 147 -15.97 8.08 0.83
N LEU A 148 -15.96 7.43 -0.32
CA LEU A 148 -15.21 6.20 -0.51
C LEU A 148 -13.71 6.51 -0.36
N PRO A 149 -12.97 5.77 0.49
CA PRO A 149 -11.54 5.98 0.64
C PRO A 149 -10.76 5.44 -0.56
N TRP A 150 -9.51 5.83 -0.67
CA TRP A 150 -8.61 5.33 -1.70
C TRP A 150 -7.86 4.08 -1.21
N LEU A 151 -8.04 2.96 -1.87
CA LEU A 151 -7.34 1.71 -1.58
C LEU A 151 -6.60 1.24 -2.82
N SER A 152 -5.28 1.17 -2.72
CA SER A 152 -4.40 0.66 -3.76
C SER A 152 -3.65 -0.57 -3.26
N ILE A 153 -3.81 -1.70 -3.94
CA ILE A 153 -3.18 -2.97 -3.59
C ILE A 153 -2.25 -3.39 -4.73
N VAL A 154 -0.97 -3.53 -4.41
CA VAL A 154 0.01 -4.19 -5.28
C VAL A 154 0.08 -5.64 -4.84
N ASP A 155 -0.50 -6.52 -5.63
CA ASP A 155 -0.67 -7.94 -5.35
C ASP A 155 0.23 -8.80 -6.25
N VAL A 156 0.48 -10.02 -5.86
CA VAL A 156 1.11 -11.05 -6.69
C VAL A 156 0.29 -12.32 -6.61
N GLY A 157 -0.56 -12.50 -7.60
CA GLY A 157 -1.59 -13.51 -7.64
C GLY A 157 -2.98 -12.94 -7.32
N PRO A 158 -4.02 -13.75 -7.40
CA PRO A 158 -5.41 -13.29 -7.32
C PRO A 158 -5.91 -13.12 -5.88
N SER A 159 -5.04 -12.91 -4.89
CA SER A 159 -5.40 -12.96 -3.46
C SER A 159 -6.43 -11.90 -3.07
N SER A 160 -6.39 -10.74 -3.68
CA SER A 160 -7.29 -9.60 -3.43
C SER A 160 -8.50 -9.55 -4.36
N SER A 161 -8.57 -10.38 -5.40
CA SER A 161 -9.66 -10.35 -6.39
C SER A 161 -11.05 -10.53 -5.76
N GLY A 162 -11.17 -11.44 -4.78
CA GLY A 162 -12.42 -11.68 -4.06
C GLY A 162 -12.87 -10.47 -3.23
N LEU A 163 -11.95 -9.76 -2.60
CA LEU A 163 -12.24 -8.51 -1.88
C LEU A 163 -12.76 -7.44 -2.84
N ILE A 164 -12.07 -7.23 -3.97
CA ILE A 164 -12.50 -6.22 -4.95
C ILE A 164 -13.87 -6.56 -5.52
N THR A 165 -14.13 -7.83 -5.85
CA THR A 165 -15.45 -8.28 -6.31
C THR A 165 -16.53 -8.02 -5.27
N LEU A 166 -16.28 -8.38 -4.01
CA LEU A 166 -17.22 -8.15 -2.90
C LEU A 166 -17.55 -6.65 -2.78
N LEU A 167 -16.55 -5.79 -2.77
CA LEU A 167 -16.74 -4.34 -2.67
C LEU A 167 -17.51 -3.80 -3.89
N LYS A 168 -17.12 -4.20 -5.09
CA LYS A 168 -17.77 -3.78 -6.35
C LYS A 168 -19.25 -4.15 -6.40
N GLU A 169 -19.60 -5.37 -6.01
CA GLU A 169 -21.00 -5.84 -6.01
C GLU A 169 -21.88 -5.11 -4.99
N ASN A 170 -21.28 -4.64 -3.89
CA ASN A 170 -22.00 -3.89 -2.86
C ASN A 170 -22.01 -2.37 -3.07
N LEU A 171 -21.31 -1.86 -4.08
CA LEU A 171 -21.42 -0.45 -4.47
C LEU A 171 -22.71 -0.20 -5.29
N PRO A 172 -23.30 1.00 -5.17
CA PRO A 172 -24.40 1.42 -6.05
C PRO A 172 -24.01 1.28 -7.53
N GLU A 173 -25.00 1.00 -8.41
CA GLU A 173 -24.77 0.69 -9.83
C GLU A 173 -23.92 1.76 -10.53
N GLY A 174 -24.19 3.03 -10.32
CA GLY A 174 -23.42 4.14 -10.88
C GLY A 174 -21.99 4.32 -10.29
N LYS A 175 -21.62 3.58 -9.24
CA LYS A 175 -20.32 3.66 -8.57
C LYS A 175 -19.49 2.38 -8.66
N LYS A 176 -19.98 1.33 -9.32
CA LYS A 176 -19.25 0.06 -9.46
C LYS A 176 -17.91 0.19 -10.17
N HIS A 177 -17.76 1.17 -11.05
CA HIS A 177 -16.51 1.47 -11.75
C HIS A 177 -15.40 1.95 -10.80
N LEU A 178 -15.76 2.42 -9.59
CA LEU A 178 -14.79 2.87 -8.59
C LEU A 178 -14.00 1.72 -7.94
N ALA A 179 -14.42 0.46 -8.12
CA ALA A 179 -13.70 -0.72 -7.64
C ALA A 179 -13.26 -1.59 -8.83
N ALA A 180 -11.94 -1.79 -8.99
CA ALA A 180 -11.37 -2.49 -10.12
C ALA A 180 -10.21 -3.43 -9.70
N TYR A 181 -10.23 -4.63 -10.27
CA TYR A 181 -9.12 -5.58 -10.21
C TYR A 181 -8.53 -5.73 -11.61
N HIS A 182 -7.23 -5.52 -11.72
CA HIS A 182 -6.51 -5.65 -12.97
C HIS A 182 -5.34 -6.60 -12.80
N ARG A 183 -5.16 -7.49 -13.77
CA ARG A 183 -3.98 -8.33 -13.89
C ARG A 183 -3.09 -7.76 -14.97
N LEU A 184 -1.92 -7.27 -14.59
CA LEU A 184 -0.98 -6.65 -15.52
C LEU A 184 -0.35 -7.73 -16.42
N ARG A 185 -0.24 -7.44 -17.71
CA ARG A 185 0.33 -8.33 -18.72
C ARG A 185 1.42 -7.61 -19.51
N MET A 186 2.42 -8.36 -19.94
CA MET A 186 3.49 -7.82 -20.79
C MET A 186 3.05 -7.74 -22.25
N THR A 187 1.94 -7.01 -22.49
CA THR A 187 1.37 -6.80 -23.83
C THR A 187 1.08 -5.32 -24.07
N PRO A 188 1.01 -4.85 -25.35
CA PRO A 188 0.76 -3.44 -25.68
C PRO A 188 -0.55 -2.88 -25.10
N ASP A 189 -1.57 -3.71 -24.90
CA ASP A 189 -2.86 -3.26 -24.32
C ASP A 189 -2.73 -2.81 -22.86
N TYR A 190 -1.66 -3.27 -22.18
CA TYR A 190 -1.31 -2.86 -20.82
C TYR A 190 -0.18 -1.84 -20.79
N ALA A 191 0.07 -1.14 -21.90
CA ALA A 191 1.10 -0.12 -21.96
C ALA A 191 0.87 0.97 -20.89
N VAL A 192 1.94 1.31 -20.19
CA VAL A 192 2.02 2.39 -19.21
C VAL A 192 3.24 3.20 -19.50
N ASN A 193 3.05 4.43 -19.96
CA ASN A 193 4.13 5.37 -20.15
C ASN A 193 4.49 6.03 -18.79
N PRO A 194 5.66 5.76 -18.18
CA PRO A 194 6.03 6.39 -16.92
C PRO A 194 6.21 7.91 -17.03
N PHE A 195 6.28 8.46 -18.24
CA PHE A 195 6.44 9.89 -18.49
C PHE A 195 5.12 10.66 -18.54
N ASP A 196 3.96 10.02 -18.31
CA ASP A 196 2.68 10.72 -18.25
C ASP A 196 2.69 11.73 -17.09
N THR A 197 2.38 12.99 -17.40
CA THR A 197 2.35 14.09 -16.43
C THR A 197 0.92 14.42 -15.99
N PRO A 198 0.71 15.14 -14.88
CA PRO A 198 -0.59 15.71 -14.55
C PRO A 198 -1.12 16.56 -15.72
N LEU A 199 -2.45 16.59 -15.89
CA LEU A 199 -3.09 17.25 -17.03
C LEU A 199 -2.55 18.65 -17.28
N GLY A 200 -2.19 18.92 -18.53
CA GLY A 200 -1.65 20.19 -18.97
C GLY A 200 -0.17 20.44 -18.64
N CYS A 201 0.47 19.60 -17.82
CA CYS A 201 1.87 19.77 -17.44
C CYS A 201 2.81 19.32 -18.57
N ARG A 202 3.52 20.28 -19.18
CA ARG A 202 4.53 20.06 -20.24
C ARG A 202 5.86 19.55 -19.69
N LYS A 203 6.03 19.55 -18.36
CA LYS A 203 7.21 19.05 -17.64
C LYS A 203 6.79 18.23 -16.43
N PRO A 204 7.58 17.24 -16.02
CA PRO A 204 7.28 16.47 -14.83
C PRO A 204 7.49 17.34 -13.58
N LEU A 205 6.67 17.09 -12.56
CA LEU A 205 6.90 17.66 -11.23
C LEU A 205 8.22 17.11 -10.65
N PRO A 206 8.87 17.82 -9.70
CA PRO A 206 10.14 17.38 -9.13
C PRO A 206 10.11 15.94 -8.56
N SER A 207 9.05 15.55 -7.87
CA SER A 207 8.85 14.19 -7.35
C SER A 207 8.71 13.15 -8.46
N HIS A 208 7.99 13.49 -9.52
CA HIS A 208 7.84 12.63 -10.70
C HIS A 208 9.18 12.48 -11.45
N LYS A 209 9.92 13.59 -11.64
CA LYS A 209 11.25 13.54 -12.24
C LYS A 209 12.20 12.65 -11.42
N ALA A 210 12.19 12.75 -10.09
CA ALA A 210 12.99 11.88 -9.24
C ALA A 210 12.63 10.40 -9.43
N PHE A 211 11.34 10.08 -9.50
CA PHE A 211 10.88 8.72 -9.83
C PHE A 211 11.41 8.24 -11.18
N LEU A 212 11.31 9.06 -12.24
CA LEU A 212 11.82 8.73 -13.58
C LEU A 212 13.34 8.48 -13.56
N VAL A 213 14.11 9.36 -12.91
CA VAL A 213 15.56 9.17 -12.77
C VAL A 213 15.87 7.86 -12.07
N ASN A 214 15.14 7.52 -11.01
CA ASN A 214 15.33 6.28 -10.26
C ASN A 214 14.99 5.05 -11.12
N LEU A 215 13.85 5.07 -11.81
CA LEU A 215 13.43 3.98 -12.68
C LEU A 215 14.43 3.74 -13.82
N LEU A 216 14.85 4.80 -14.51
CA LEU A 216 15.78 4.68 -15.62
C LEU A 216 17.20 4.34 -15.15
N SER A 217 17.63 4.82 -13.98
CA SER A 217 18.89 4.42 -13.37
C SER A 217 18.91 2.92 -13.03
N LEU A 218 17.78 2.39 -12.53
CA LEU A 218 17.62 0.96 -12.30
C LEU A 218 17.76 0.14 -13.61
N LEU A 219 17.14 0.61 -14.69
CA LEU A 219 17.24 -0.02 -16.01
C LEU A 219 18.66 0.06 -16.57
N ALA A 220 19.39 1.14 -16.30
CA ALA A 220 20.76 1.37 -16.79
C ALA A 220 21.84 0.71 -15.93
N THR A 221 21.52 0.22 -14.72
CA THR A 221 22.48 -0.42 -13.81
C THR A 221 22.71 -1.89 -14.22
N PRO A 222 23.94 -2.40 -14.37
CA PRO A 222 24.20 -3.81 -14.60
C PRO A 222 23.62 -4.73 -13.52
N LEU A 223 23.31 -6.00 -13.86
CA LEU A 223 22.61 -6.94 -12.96
C LEU A 223 23.43 -7.33 -11.71
N ASP A 224 24.74 -7.23 -11.79
CA ASP A 224 25.71 -7.60 -10.77
C ASP A 224 26.17 -6.41 -9.90
N VAL A 225 25.60 -5.22 -10.13
CA VAL A 225 25.96 -3.98 -9.45
C VAL A 225 24.80 -3.46 -8.62
N THR A 226 25.11 -2.97 -7.42
CA THR A 226 24.09 -2.51 -6.45
C THR A 226 23.67 -1.06 -6.61
N ALA A 227 24.50 -0.24 -7.29
CA ALA A 227 24.23 1.18 -7.51
C ALA A 227 24.60 1.61 -8.93
N PRO A 228 23.92 2.60 -9.51
CA PRO A 228 24.31 3.15 -10.80
C PRO A 228 25.72 3.76 -10.74
N ALA A 229 26.45 3.70 -11.85
CA ALA A 229 27.76 4.35 -11.96
C ALA A 229 27.65 5.88 -11.79
N ASP A 230 28.74 6.48 -11.33
CA ASP A 230 28.80 7.94 -11.17
C ASP A 230 28.46 8.66 -12.48
N GLY A 231 27.66 9.73 -12.37
CA GLY A 231 27.19 10.50 -13.51
C GLY A 231 25.94 9.95 -14.21
N VAL A 232 25.60 8.67 -14.07
CA VAL A 232 24.41 8.06 -14.74
C VAL A 232 23.10 8.74 -14.33
N PRO A 233 22.79 8.97 -13.04
CA PRO A 233 21.56 9.67 -12.67
C PRO A 233 21.49 11.11 -13.21
N GLY A 234 22.62 11.81 -13.24
CA GLY A 234 22.72 13.16 -13.80
C GLY A 234 22.50 13.20 -15.31
N LEU A 235 23.09 12.27 -16.06
CA LEU A 235 22.90 12.09 -17.49
C LEU A 235 21.42 11.82 -17.81
N ILE A 236 20.81 10.86 -17.10
CA ILE A 236 19.40 10.50 -17.25
C ILE A 236 18.50 11.69 -16.94
N GLY A 237 18.73 12.38 -15.81
CA GLY A 237 17.96 13.57 -15.43
C GLY A 237 18.01 14.68 -16.46
N ARG A 238 19.18 14.90 -17.07
CA ARG A 238 19.35 15.86 -18.18
C ARG A 238 18.62 15.41 -19.45
N ALA A 239 18.70 14.13 -19.80
CA ALA A 239 18.02 13.59 -20.97
C ALA A 239 16.49 13.66 -20.86
N ILE A 240 15.95 13.43 -19.65
CA ILE A 240 14.52 13.60 -19.36
C ILE A 240 14.11 15.06 -19.61
N ASP A 241 14.82 16.03 -19.03
CA ASP A 241 14.50 17.46 -19.24
C ASP A 241 14.47 17.81 -20.72
N LEU A 242 15.49 17.38 -21.46
CA LEU A 242 15.60 17.65 -22.89
C LEU A 242 14.50 16.99 -23.71
N ALA A 243 14.06 15.79 -23.35
CA ALA A 243 12.97 15.11 -24.04
C ALA A 243 11.63 15.87 -23.87
N TYR A 244 11.34 16.36 -22.67
CA TYR A 244 10.16 17.19 -22.44
C TYR A 244 10.28 18.57 -23.10
N GLU A 245 11.47 19.17 -23.09
CA GLU A 245 11.71 20.46 -23.74
C GLU A 245 11.53 20.38 -25.25
N GLU A 246 12.06 19.32 -25.89
CA GLU A 246 11.92 19.05 -27.31
C GLU A 246 10.46 18.94 -27.76
N LEU A 247 9.63 18.27 -26.97
CA LEU A 247 8.21 18.03 -27.25
C LEU A 247 7.28 19.11 -26.68
N SER A 248 7.82 20.22 -26.18
CA SER A 248 7.02 21.37 -25.71
C SER A 248 6.48 22.22 -26.86
N ASP A 249 5.44 23.02 -26.57
CA ASP A 249 4.77 23.89 -27.54
C ASP A 249 5.74 24.83 -28.30
N GLY A 250 6.85 25.22 -27.66
CA GLY A 250 7.83 26.15 -28.22
C GLY A 250 8.87 25.53 -29.15
N ASN A 251 8.94 24.21 -29.24
CA ASN A 251 9.97 23.51 -30.02
C ASN A 251 9.34 22.61 -31.09
N HIS A 252 9.39 21.26 -30.91
CA HIS A 252 8.89 20.33 -31.91
C HIS A 252 7.78 19.44 -31.28
N PRO A 253 6.61 20.00 -30.93
CA PRO A 253 5.52 19.22 -30.36
C PRO A 253 5.06 18.13 -31.34
N ARG A 254 4.60 17.00 -30.81
CA ARG A 254 4.04 15.96 -31.65
C ARG A 254 2.74 16.43 -32.29
N LEU A 255 2.68 16.29 -33.62
CA LEU A 255 1.50 16.67 -34.39
C LEU A 255 0.36 15.66 -34.16
N TYR A 256 -0.85 16.17 -34.12
CA TYR A 256 -2.06 15.40 -34.03
C TYR A 256 -2.24 14.48 -35.26
N GLN A 257 -2.59 13.23 -35.00
CA GLN A 257 -2.83 12.23 -36.03
C GLN A 257 -4.24 11.63 -35.86
N PRO A 258 -5.16 11.87 -36.82
CA PRO A 258 -6.58 11.45 -36.71
C PRO A 258 -6.79 9.96 -36.45
N ASN A 259 -5.92 9.11 -36.99
CA ASN A 259 -6.07 7.64 -36.96
C ASN A 259 -5.61 6.99 -35.65
N VAL A 260 -4.98 7.77 -34.76
CA VAL A 260 -4.39 7.23 -33.51
C VAL A 260 -5.45 6.98 -32.45
N LEU A 261 -6.44 7.88 -32.34
CA LEU A 261 -7.59 7.76 -31.43
C LEU A 261 -8.88 8.04 -32.19
N PRO A 262 -9.42 7.05 -32.93
CA PRO A 262 -10.63 7.26 -33.76
C PRO A 262 -11.83 7.77 -33.00
N GLU A 263 -12.07 7.25 -31.76
CA GLU A 263 -13.19 7.66 -30.93
C GLU A 263 -13.11 9.14 -30.50
N LEU A 264 -11.90 9.67 -30.33
CA LEU A 264 -11.66 11.06 -29.99
C LEU A 264 -11.68 11.97 -31.23
N HIS A 265 -11.39 11.44 -32.41
CA HIS A 265 -11.30 12.20 -33.65
C HIS A 265 -12.63 12.89 -33.98
N ASP A 266 -13.75 12.19 -33.89
CA ASP A 266 -15.06 12.75 -34.19
C ASP A 266 -15.40 13.92 -33.26
N LEU A 267 -15.04 13.82 -31.98
CA LEU A 267 -15.21 14.90 -31.00
C LEU A 267 -14.32 16.11 -31.36
N ILE A 268 -13.04 15.88 -31.67
CA ILE A 268 -12.09 16.94 -32.02
C ILE A 268 -12.55 17.71 -33.25
N VAL A 269 -13.08 17.02 -34.26
CA VAL A 269 -13.61 17.62 -35.48
C VAL A 269 -14.90 18.37 -35.19
N HIS A 270 -15.83 17.77 -34.44
CA HIS A 270 -17.10 18.40 -34.06
C HIS A 270 -16.90 19.70 -33.29
N GLU A 271 -15.96 19.72 -32.36
CA GLU A 271 -15.62 20.88 -31.53
C GLU A 271 -14.70 21.89 -32.25
N GLY A 272 -14.26 21.59 -33.48
CA GLY A 272 -13.41 22.49 -34.28
C GLY A 272 -12.05 22.75 -33.66
N ILE A 273 -11.49 21.81 -32.91
CA ILE A 273 -10.22 21.91 -32.20
C ILE A 273 -9.07 21.75 -33.20
N SER A 274 -9.10 20.71 -34.04
CA SER A 274 -8.13 20.51 -35.10
C SER A 274 -8.47 21.40 -36.31
N ARG A 275 -7.58 22.37 -36.63
CA ARG A 275 -7.80 23.32 -37.68
C ARG A 275 -7.04 22.99 -38.98
N ASP A 276 -5.87 22.36 -38.83
CA ASP A 276 -5.00 22.00 -39.94
C ASP A 276 -4.00 20.89 -39.59
N ALA A 277 -3.16 20.52 -40.54
CA ALA A 277 -2.17 19.46 -40.37
C ALA A 277 -1.01 19.84 -39.42
N SER A 278 -0.92 21.08 -38.97
CA SER A 278 0.10 21.58 -38.04
C SER A 278 -0.37 21.57 -36.59
N THR A 279 -1.65 21.23 -36.33
CA THR A 279 -2.22 21.13 -34.98
C THR A 279 -1.44 20.09 -34.15
N SER A 280 -0.95 20.50 -32.99
CA SER A 280 -0.21 19.64 -32.07
C SER A 280 -1.16 18.90 -31.13
N TRP A 281 -0.68 17.79 -30.54
CA TRP A 281 -1.42 17.10 -29.47
C TRP A 281 -1.64 18.02 -28.25
N TRP A 282 -0.73 18.94 -27.95
CA TRP A 282 -0.89 19.90 -26.86
C TRP A 282 -2.03 20.89 -27.13
N GLU A 283 -2.18 21.39 -28.37
CA GLU A 283 -3.33 22.22 -28.74
C GLU A 283 -4.66 21.45 -28.62
N VAL A 284 -4.66 20.16 -28.96
CA VAL A 284 -5.82 19.30 -28.76
C VAL A 284 -6.14 19.15 -27.27
N VAL A 285 -5.14 18.94 -26.42
CA VAL A 285 -5.32 18.84 -24.94
C VAL A 285 -5.95 20.11 -24.39
N ASP A 286 -5.39 21.27 -24.72
CA ASP A 286 -5.87 22.57 -24.23
C ASP A 286 -7.30 22.84 -24.75
N GLY A 287 -7.56 22.58 -26.03
CA GLY A 287 -8.87 22.76 -26.64
C GLY A 287 -9.96 21.87 -26.05
N LEU A 288 -9.64 20.62 -25.70
CA LEU A 288 -10.56 19.71 -25.03
C LEU A 288 -10.83 20.16 -23.59
N PHE A 289 -9.77 20.51 -22.86
CA PHE A 289 -9.89 20.99 -21.49
C PHE A 289 -10.74 22.26 -21.39
N GLU A 290 -10.53 23.24 -22.28
CA GLU A 290 -11.31 24.48 -22.36
C GLU A 290 -12.83 24.22 -22.50
N ARG A 291 -13.18 23.15 -23.18
CA ARG A 291 -14.59 22.75 -23.40
C ARG A 291 -15.13 21.82 -22.31
N GLY A 292 -14.33 21.48 -21.30
CA GLY A 292 -14.71 20.62 -20.19
C GLY A 292 -14.56 19.11 -20.43
N TYR A 293 -13.98 18.70 -21.55
CA TYR A 293 -13.70 17.31 -21.89
C TYR A 293 -12.39 16.83 -21.22
N VAL A 294 -12.41 16.77 -19.88
CA VAL A 294 -11.22 16.50 -19.07
C VAL A 294 -10.63 15.11 -19.29
N HIS A 295 -11.50 14.09 -19.41
CA HIS A 295 -11.08 12.71 -19.63
C HIS A 295 -10.43 12.55 -21.00
N GLU A 296 -11.02 13.11 -22.02
CA GLU A 296 -10.52 13.12 -23.39
C GLU A 296 -9.21 13.92 -23.51
N ALA A 297 -9.09 15.03 -22.80
CA ALA A 297 -7.85 15.80 -22.72
C ALA A 297 -6.70 14.97 -22.10
N LEU A 298 -6.99 14.18 -21.02
CA LEU A 298 -6.01 13.25 -20.45
C LEU A 298 -5.60 12.16 -21.45
N GLN A 299 -6.53 11.61 -22.21
CA GLN A 299 -6.24 10.63 -23.26
C GLN A 299 -5.36 11.23 -24.37
N ALA A 300 -5.67 12.44 -24.84
CA ALA A 300 -4.90 13.15 -25.85
C ALA A 300 -3.46 13.44 -25.36
N GLN A 301 -3.31 13.83 -24.10
CA GLN A 301 -2.00 14.16 -23.51
C GLN A 301 -1.02 12.99 -23.55
N ARG A 302 -1.47 11.73 -23.47
CA ARG A 302 -0.61 10.54 -23.58
C ARG A 302 0.21 10.49 -24.87
N TYR A 303 -0.28 11.17 -25.90
CA TYR A 303 0.41 11.28 -27.21
C TYR A 303 1.27 12.55 -27.33
N ALA A 304 1.11 13.50 -26.42
CA ALA A 304 1.90 14.73 -26.39
C ALA A 304 3.22 14.58 -25.61
N VAL A 305 3.22 13.74 -24.56
CA VAL A 305 4.37 13.55 -23.66
C VAL A 305 5.45 12.64 -24.25
N PRO A 306 6.72 12.70 -23.75
CA PRO A 306 7.78 11.82 -24.19
C PRO A 306 7.50 10.33 -23.93
N LEU A 307 8.17 9.50 -24.70
CA LEU A 307 8.30 8.05 -24.45
C LEU A 307 9.74 7.71 -24.04
N LEU A 308 9.98 6.53 -23.57
CA LEU A 308 11.32 6.04 -23.23
C LEU A 308 12.29 6.14 -24.43
N ALA A 309 11.78 5.93 -25.64
CA ALA A 309 12.56 6.08 -26.88
C ALA A 309 13.06 7.53 -27.13
N ASP A 310 12.25 8.54 -26.76
CA ASP A 310 12.64 9.95 -26.92
C ASP A 310 13.79 10.30 -25.98
N VAL A 311 13.77 9.81 -24.76
CA VAL A 311 14.88 9.97 -23.80
C VAL A 311 16.15 9.29 -24.33
N GLY A 312 16.01 8.08 -24.87
CA GLY A 312 17.11 7.38 -25.55
C GLY A 312 17.70 8.17 -26.72
N ALA A 313 16.83 8.82 -27.52
CA ALA A 313 17.25 9.68 -28.63
C ALA A 313 18.03 10.90 -28.13
N GLN A 314 17.58 11.58 -27.06
CA GLN A 314 18.31 12.70 -26.46
C GLN A 314 19.70 12.28 -25.96
N ILE A 315 19.81 11.13 -25.29
CA ILE A 315 21.11 10.61 -24.83
C ILE A 315 22.07 10.40 -26.00
N ARG A 316 21.58 9.90 -27.14
CA ARG A 316 22.43 9.58 -28.28
C ARG A 316 22.76 10.78 -29.18
N GLN A 317 21.86 11.73 -29.34
CA GLN A 317 21.94 12.77 -30.38
C GLN A 317 22.27 14.15 -29.82
N ASN A 318 22.02 14.43 -28.54
CA ASN A 318 22.20 15.77 -27.98
C ASN A 318 23.67 16.08 -27.75
N LYS A 319 24.16 17.10 -28.45
CA LYS A 319 25.56 17.59 -28.38
C LYS A 319 25.96 18.04 -26.95
N GLY A 320 25.03 18.61 -26.19
CA GLY A 320 25.29 19.02 -24.81
C GLY A 320 25.61 17.83 -23.90
N ILE A 321 24.87 16.71 -24.05
CA ILE A 321 25.14 15.45 -23.34
C ILE A 321 26.49 14.89 -23.79
N GLN A 322 26.74 14.82 -25.11
CA GLN A 322 27.98 14.27 -25.68
C GLN A 322 29.23 15.03 -25.21
N ASN A 323 29.11 16.34 -25.00
CA ASN A 323 30.23 17.17 -24.53
C ASN A 323 30.46 17.12 -23.01
N THR A 324 29.45 16.69 -22.26
CA THR A 324 29.48 16.73 -20.77
C THR A 324 29.85 15.39 -20.16
N TYR A 325 29.43 14.29 -20.78
CA TYR A 325 29.60 12.94 -20.24
C TYR A 325 30.54 12.10 -21.10
N GLU A 326 31.17 11.12 -20.49
CA GLU A 326 32.08 10.20 -21.20
C GLU A 326 31.29 9.34 -22.20
N GLU A 327 31.89 9.12 -23.39
CA GLU A 327 31.26 8.35 -24.47
C GLU A 327 30.89 6.92 -24.02
N HIS A 328 31.71 6.29 -23.19
CA HIS A 328 31.46 4.96 -22.63
C HIS A 328 30.15 4.97 -21.79
N THR A 329 29.99 5.95 -20.92
CA THR A 329 28.78 6.08 -20.07
C THR A 329 27.54 6.32 -20.93
N ILE A 330 27.63 7.22 -21.91
CA ILE A 330 26.54 7.51 -22.86
C ILE A 330 26.11 6.23 -23.60
N ASN A 331 27.07 5.49 -24.16
CA ASN A 331 26.78 4.28 -24.91
C ASN A 331 26.19 3.17 -24.04
N ASN A 332 26.67 2.99 -22.80
CA ASN A 332 26.12 2.00 -21.88
C ASN A 332 24.68 2.32 -21.48
N VAL A 333 24.39 3.56 -21.06
CA VAL A 333 23.03 3.95 -20.69
C VAL A 333 22.09 3.82 -21.88
N TRP A 334 22.48 4.32 -23.05
CA TRP A 334 21.68 4.23 -24.27
C TRP A 334 21.33 2.80 -24.64
N ARG A 335 22.33 1.88 -24.65
CA ARG A 335 22.09 0.45 -24.94
C ARG A 335 21.15 -0.17 -23.92
N SER A 336 21.38 0.07 -22.65
CA SER A 336 20.51 -0.47 -21.58
C SER A 336 19.06 0.01 -21.70
N LEU A 337 18.82 1.23 -22.13
CA LEU A 337 17.46 1.74 -22.36
C LEU A 337 16.84 1.12 -23.63
N LEU A 338 17.62 0.85 -24.69
CA LEU A 338 17.13 0.12 -25.87
C LEU A 338 16.74 -1.32 -25.49
N ASP A 339 17.60 -2.02 -24.76
CA ASP A 339 17.33 -3.36 -24.27
C ASP A 339 16.06 -3.39 -23.40
N ALA A 340 15.86 -2.34 -22.58
CA ALA A 340 14.65 -2.19 -21.77
C ALA A 340 13.38 -1.97 -22.61
N ILE A 341 13.47 -1.17 -23.70
CA ILE A 341 12.34 -0.97 -24.63
C ILE A 341 11.93 -2.28 -25.31
N GLU A 342 12.90 -3.13 -25.62
CA GLU A 342 12.63 -4.43 -26.23
C GLU A 342 12.09 -5.45 -25.21
N ALA A 343 12.65 -5.45 -23.99
CA ALA A 343 12.28 -6.40 -22.94
C ALA A 343 10.92 -6.06 -22.29
N TYR A 344 10.62 -4.77 -22.09
CA TYR A 344 9.42 -4.31 -21.41
C TYR A 344 8.44 -3.64 -22.39
N VAL A 345 7.69 -4.45 -23.12
CA VAL A 345 6.73 -3.98 -24.14
C VAL A 345 5.75 -2.93 -23.56
N ILE A 346 5.39 -3.06 -22.30
CA ILE A 346 4.49 -2.13 -21.61
C ILE A 346 5.06 -0.71 -21.42
N LEU A 347 6.38 -0.50 -21.55
CA LEU A 347 7.02 0.82 -21.43
C LEU A 347 7.26 1.49 -22.79
N LYS A 348 6.89 0.83 -23.90
CA LYS A 348 7.26 1.23 -25.25
C LYS A 348 6.32 2.26 -25.87
N GLU A 349 5.03 2.19 -25.54
CA GLU A 349 3.96 2.93 -26.20
C GLU A 349 3.27 3.92 -25.24
N PRO A 350 2.49 4.89 -25.76
CA PRO A 350 1.61 5.69 -24.93
C PRO A 350 0.70 4.83 -24.06
N THR A 351 0.34 5.34 -22.89
CA THR A 351 -0.48 4.59 -21.92
C THR A 351 -1.83 4.21 -22.52
N ARG A 352 -2.11 2.92 -22.51
CA ARG A 352 -3.41 2.33 -22.85
C ARG A 352 -4.13 1.79 -21.62
N PHE A 353 -3.37 1.37 -20.62
CA PHE A 353 -3.90 0.90 -19.35
C PHE A 353 -4.41 2.08 -18.52
N ASP A 354 -5.73 2.19 -18.39
CA ASP A 354 -6.39 3.28 -17.66
C ASP A 354 -7.17 2.76 -16.46
N LEU A 355 -6.89 3.34 -15.31
CA LEU A 355 -7.63 3.10 -14.08
C LEU A 355 -8.88 3.99 -13.96
N GLY A 356 -9.00 5.00 -14.82
CA GLY A 356 -10.07 5.99 -14.75
C GLY A 356 -10.16 6.65 -13.36
N ASP A 357 -11.40 6.75 -12.86
CA ASP A 357 -11.69 7.30 -11.53
C ASP A 357 -11.73 6.22 -10.42
N ALA A 358 -11.22 5.01 -10.69
CA ALA A 358 -11.23 3.94 -9.70
C ALA A 358 -10.46 4.35 -8.43
N GLN A 359 -11.12 4.17 -7.28
CA GLN A 359 -10.61 4.51 -5.95
C GLN A 359 -10.13 3.27 -5.20
N ILE A 360 -10.76 2.13 -5.43
CA ILE A 360 -10.40 0.84 -4.84
C ILE A 360 -9.82 -0.02 -5.96
N VAL A 361 -8.49 -0.14 -5.99
CA VAL A 361 -7.81 -0.82 -7.08
C VAL A 361 -6.86 -1.87 -6.55
N SER A 362 -6.93 -3.06 -7.13
CA SER A 362 -5.88 -4.07 -6.99
C SER A 362 -5.22 -4.32 -8.33
N LEU A 363 -3.90 -4.27 -8.35
CA LEU A 363 -3.07 -4.57 -9.50
C LEU A 363 -2.26 -5.83 -9.23
N ASP A 364 -2.61 -6.91 -9.91
CA ASP A 364 -1.93 -8.20 -9.84
C ASP A 364 -0.74 -8.23 -10.81
N LEU A 365 0.44 -8.45 -10.26
CA LEU A 365 1.72 -8.49 -10.98
C LEU A 365 2.22 -9.91 -11.30
N ASP A 366 1.45 -10.96 -11.02
CA ASP A 366 1.93 -12.35 -11.12
C ASP A 366 2.52 -12.71 -12.50
N GLU A 367 1.90 -12.23 -13.58
CA GLU A 367 2.41 -12.49 -14.94
C GLU A 367 3.63 -11.65 -15.33
N VAL A 368 3.86 -10.51 -14.70
CA VAL A 368 4.92 -9.57 -15.05
C VAL A 368 6.06 -9.51 -14.03
N ALA A 369 5.89 -10.11 -12.85
CA ALA A 369 6.90 -10.21 -11.80
C ALA A 369 7.39 -11.68 -11.66
N PRO A 370 8.24 -12.16 -12.60
CA PRO A 370 8.73 -13.54 -12.62
C PRO A 370 9.61 -13.84 -11.39
N ARG A 371 9.90 -15.12 -11.18
CA ARG A 371 10.76 -15.61 -10.09
C ARG A 371 12.05 -16.19 -10.66
N GLY A 372 13.14 -15.99 -9.92
CA GLY A 372 14.41 -16.67 -10.10
C GLY A 372 15.42 -15.94 -10.97
N GLY A 373 16.53 -15.56 -10.35
CA GLY A 373 17.69 -14.94 -10.97
C GLY A 373 17.60 -13.43 -11.11
N ALA A 374 18.75 -12.78 -11.25
CA ALA A 374 18.91 -11.33 -11.21
C ALA A 374 18.05 -10.58 -12.26
N THR A 375 17.83 -11.16 -13.43
CA THR A 375 16.96 -10.55 -14.47
C THR A 375 15.49 -10.54 -14.04
N ALA A 376 14.99 -11.64 -13.48
CA ALA A 376 13.62 -11.74 -12.98
C ALA A 376 13.39 -10.78 -11.80
N ASP A 377 14.37 -10.68 -10.92
CA ASP A 377 14.32 -9.79 -9.75
C ASP A 377 14.31 -8.32 -10.19
N ARG A 378 15.12 -7.93 -11.18
CA ARG A 378 15.08 -6.59 -11.78
C ARG A 378 13.71 -6.32 -12.40
N GLN A 379 13.18 -7.24 -13.21
CA GLN A 379 11.87 -7.08 -13.81
C GLN A 379 10.79 -6.89 -12.74
N SER A 380 10.80 -7.71 -11.70
CA SER A 380 9.87 -7.57 -10.57
C SER A 380 9.95 -6.19 -9.94
N ALA A 381 11.16 -5.66 -9.69
CA ALA A 381 11.32 -4.34 -9.13
C ALA A 381 10.81 -3.22 -10.05
N VAL A 382 11.11 -3.28 -11.35
CA VAL A 382 10.57 -2.33 -12.34
C VAL A 382 9.04 -2.35 -12.29
N MET A 383 8.43 -3.54 -12.27
CA MET A 383 6.97 -3.67 -12.21
C MET A 383 6.36 -3.15 -10.91
N TYR A 384 7.00 -3.39 -9.75
CA TYR A 384 6.56 -2.82 -8.48
C TYR A 384 6.69 -1.29 -8.46
N MET A 385 7.78 -0.72 -8.96
CA MET A 385 7.95 0.73 -9.08
C MET A 385 6.87 1.34 -9.99
N LEU A 386 6.59 0.70 -11.12
CA LEU A 386 5.55 1.12 -12.06
C LEU A 386 4.16 1.03 -11.43
N ALA A 387 3.84 -0.09 -10.78
CA ALA A 387 2.58 -0.28 -10.07
C ALA A 387 2.37 0.79 -8.98
N ARG A 388 3.40 1.06 -8.16
CA ARG A 388 3.37 2.15 -7.19
C ARG A 388 3.09 3.50 -7.84
N HIS A 389 3.76 3.79 -8.96
CA HIS A 389 3.57 5.06 -9.68
C HIS A 389 2.13 5.18 -10.18
N VAL A 390 1.62 4.16 -10.86
CA VAL A 390 0.25 4.15 -11.40
C VAL A 390 -0.81 4.26 -10.31
N LEU A 391 -0.65 3.50 -9.23
CA LEU A 391 -1.63 3.43 -8.16
C LEU A 391 -1.56 4.59 -7.16
N GLY A 392 -0.36 5.11 -6.92
CA GLY A 392 -0.10 5.97 -5.77
C GLY A 392 0.44 7.36 -6.07
N SER A 393 0.85 7.70 -7.31
CA SER A 393 1.48 9.00 -7.59
C SER A 393 0.61 10.19 -7.16
N ARG A 394 -0.69 10.11 -7.39
CA ARG A 394 -1.66 11.15 -7.00
C ARG A 394 -1.80 11.35 -5.48
N PHE A 395 -1.40 10.36 -4.66
CA PHE A 395 -1.51 10.45 -3.21
C PHE A 395 -0.48 11.38 -2.58
N PHE A 396 0.59 11.67 -3.31
CA PHE A 396 1.74 12.45 -2.85
C PHE A 396 1.72 13.90 -3.36
N LEU A 397 0.70 14.31 -4.10
CA LEU A 397 0.56 15.68 -4.56
C LEU A 397 0.19 16.61 -3.40
N MET A 398 0.86 17.77 -3.34
CA MET A 398 0.67 18.78 -2.30
C MET A 398 0.13 20.08 -2.91
N PRO A 399 -0.56 20.93 -2.13
CA PRO A 399 -1.02 22.24 -2.63
C PRO A 399 0.08 23.11 -3.20
N ALA A 400 1.32 22.96 -2.69
CA ALA A 400 2.48 23.68 -3.24
C ALA A 400 2.84 23.24 -4.66
N ASP A 401 2.53 22.01 -5.04
CA ASP A 401 2.81 21.51 -6.39
C ASP A 401 1.94 22.19 -7.44
N VAL A 402 0.77 22.71 -7.05
CA VAL A 402 -0.13 23.45 -7.95
C VAL A 402 0.57 24.66 -8.59
N GLN A 403 1.43 25.35 -7.83
CA GLN A 403 2.18 26.52 -8.33
C GLN A 403 3.21 26.15 -9.40
N LEU A 404 3.60 24.88 -9.49
CA LEU A 404 4.51 24.37 -10.51
C LEU A 404 3.78 23.93 -11.79
N MET A 405 2.44 23.89 -11.74
CA MET A 405 1.60 23.53 -12.88
C MET A 405 1.23 24.76 -13.70
N PRO A 406 0.91 24.62 -15.00
CA PRO A 406 0.51 25.74 -15.83
C PRO A 406 -0.72 26.47 -15.25
N GLU A 407 -0.70 27.79 -15.25
CA GLU A 407 -1.69 28.67 -14.62
C GLU A 407 -3.14 28.29 -15.02
N TYR A 408 -3.33 27.98 -16.30
CA TYR A 408 -4.64 27.62 -16.87
C TYR A 408 -5.27 26.35 -16.24
N TYR A 409 -4.44 25.46 -15.68
CA TYR A 409 -4.87 24.19 -15.07
C TYR A 409 -4.86 24.21 -13.54
N GLN A 410 -4.40 25.29 -12.90
CA GLN A 410 -4.18 25.34 -11.46
C GLN A 410 -5.46 25.14 -10.65
N ASP A 411 -6.56 25.78 -11.03
CA ASP A 411 -7.84 25.64 -10.31
C ASP A 411 -8.37 24.20 -10.35
N TYR A 412 -8.25 23.55 -11.50
CA TYR A 412 -8.62 22.13 -11.65
C TYR A 412 -7.78 21.24 -10.73
N HIS A 413 -6.47 21.43 -10.72
CA HIS A 413 -5.57 20.64 -9.89
C HIS A 413 -5.73 20.94 -8.41
N ALA A 414 -5.92 22.19 -8.02
CA ALA A 414 -6.12 22.60 -6.64
C ALA A 414 -7.32 21.89 -6.03
N GLY A 415 -8.48 21.94 -6.67
CA GLY A 415 -9.68 21.26 -6.18
C GLY A 415 -9.50 19.74 -6.07
N ARG A 416 -8.81 19.14 -7.03
CA ARG A 416 -8.57 17.69 -7.06
C ARG A 416 -7.57 17.23 -5.99
N ILE A 417 -6.49 17.98 -5.80
CA ILE A 417 -5.47 17.70 -4.78
C ILE A 417 -6.08 17.85 -3.38
N GLU A 418 -6.87 18.90 -3.14
CA GLU A 418 -7.55 19.12 -1.86
C GLU A 418 -8.50 17.97 -1.52
N ALA A 419 -9.34 17.55 -2.49
CA ALA A 419 -10.26 16.44 -2.31
C ALA A 419 -9.52 15.13 -1.96
N ILE A 420 -8.45 14.80 -2.70
CA ILE A 420 -7.66 13.58 -2.45
C ILE A 420 -6.92 13.67 -1.09
N ARG A 421 -6.44 14.85 -0.68
CA ARG A 421 -5.74 15.01 0.60
C ARG A 421 -6.61 14.72 1.80
N GLU A 422 -7.85 15.14 1.79
CA GLU A 422 -8.80 14.92 2.88
C GLU A 422 -9.18 13.45 3.01
N ASP A 423 -9.32 12.74 1.90
CA ASP A 423 -9.74 11.35 1.90
C ASP A 423 -8.68 10.43 2.52
N PRO A 424 -9.08 9.46 3.35
CA PRO A 424 -8.18 8.41 3.79
C PRO A 424 -7.66 7.59 2.59
N LYS A 425 -6.36 7.30 2.63
CA LYS A 425 -5.67 6.55 1.57
C LYS A 425 -4.93 5.37 2.17
N ARG A 426 -4.89 4.28 1.44
CA ARG A 426 -4.14 3.10 1.82
C ARG A 426 -3.41 2.52 0.62
N LEU A 427 -2.11 2.29 0.78
CA LEU A 427 -1.26 1.60 -0.19
C LEU A 427 -0.73 0.32 0.43
N CYS A 428 -1.12 -0.81 -0.15
CA CYS A 428 -0.75 -2.15 0.32
C CYS A 428 0.16 -2.85 -0.65
N TYR A 429 1.17 -3.54 -0.09
CA TYR A 429 2.06 -4.43 -0.84
C TYR A 429 1.94 -5.84 -0.31
N ASP A 430 1.46 -6.76 -1.13
CA ASP A 430 1.59 -8.19 -0.87
C ASP A 430 2.91 -8.72 -1.42
N GLU A 431 3.47 -9.74 -0.78
CA GLU A 431 4.75 -10.35 -1.14
C GLU A 431 5.93 -9.34 -1.23
N ALA A 432 5.99 -8.41 -0.26
CA ALA A 432 7.01 -7.35 -0.22
C ALA A 432 8.45 -7.87 -0.34
N HIS A 433 8.73 -9.12 0.09
CA HIS A 433 10.03 -9.78 -0.03
C HIS A 433 10.55 -9.87 -1.48
N ARG A 434 9.67 -9.91 -2.49
CA ARG A 434 10.09 -9.99 -3.89
C ARG A 434 10.88 -8.78 -4.35
N VAL A 435 10.77 -7.70 -3.63
CA VAL A 435 11.40 -6.43 -3.95
C VAL A 435 12.55 -6.14 -3.02
N THR A 436 12.43 -6.54 -1.75
CA THR A 436 13.41 -6.21 -0.70
C THR A 436 14.58 -7.18 -0.62
N ASN A 437 14.42 -8.43 -1.07
CA ASN A 437 15.46 -9.46 -0.97
C ASN A 437 16.54 -9.39 -2.05
N ASN A 438 16.39 -8.56 -3.08
CA ASN A 438 17.42 -8.40 -4.10
C ASN A 438 18.35 -7.21 -3.80
N VAL A 439 19.61 -7.49 -3.54
CA VAL A 439 20.63 -6.51 -3.13
C VAL A 439 20.82 -5.38 -4.15
N SER A 440 20.74 -5.68 -5.45
CA SER A 440 20.95 -4.68 -6.52
C SER A 440 19.77 -3.73 -6.71
N VAL A 441 18.58 -4.13 -6.26
CA VAL A 441 17.34 -3.38 -6.44
C VAL A 441 16.85 -2.80 -5.11
N ALA A 442 17.22 -3.45 -4.02
CA ALA A 442 16.75 -3.16 -2.67
C ALA A 442 17.02 -1.71 -2.22
N GLY A 443 18.16 -1.14 -2.58
CA GLY A 443 18.56 0.18 -2.07
C GLY A 443 17.61 1.31 -2.44
N GLN A 444 17.18 1.38 -3.69
CA GLN A 444 16.30 2.45 -4.19
C GLN A 444 14.87 2.29 -3.71
N LEU A 445 14.34 1.06 -3.78
CA LEU A 445 13.00 0.78 -3.34
C LEU A 445 12.86 0.86 -1.82
N GLN A 446 13.88 0.43 -1.07
CA GLN A 446 13.94 0.60 0.38
C GLN A 446 13.96 2.08 0.77
N ALA A 447 14.71 2.92 0.05
CA ALA A 447 14.72 4.37 0.27
C ALA A 447 13.32 4.98 0.03
N ASP A 448 12.65 4.58 -1.04
CA ASP A 448 11.29 5.00 -1.34
C ASP A 448 10.31 4.57 -0.25
N MET A 449 10.34 3.30 0.16
CA MET A 449 9.48 2.79 1.23
C MET A 449 9.75 3.50 2.56
N THR A 450 11.01 3.75 2.89
CA THR A 450 11.39 4.47 4.11
C THR A 450 10.87 5.91 4.09
N THR A 451 11.00 6.60 2.96
CA THR A 451 10.48 7.96 2.79
C THR A 451 8.96 7.98 2.93
N MET A 452 8.26 7.06 2.27
CA MET A 452 6.80 6.92 2.39
C MET A 452 6.38 6.66 3.84
N ALA A 453 7.06 5.75 4.53
CA ALA A 453 6.74 5.41 5.90
C ALA A 453 6.89 6.61 6.85
N ARG A 454 7.95 7.40 6.70
CA ARG A 454 8.19 8.61 7.53
C ARG A 454 7.18 9.73 7.28
N GLU A 455 6.69 9.86 6.07
CA GLU A 455 5.83 10.96 5.67
C GLU A 455 4.34 10.59 5.52
N SER A 456 3.94 9.36 5.87
CA SER A 456 2.58 8.83 5.63
C SER A 456 1.46 9.73 6.17
N ARG A 457 1.64 10.32 7.35
CA ARG A 457 0.62 11.23 7.94
C ARG A 457 0.42 12.52 7.15
N LYS A 458 1.45 13.02 6.47
CA LYS A 458 1.39 14.25 5.67
C LYS A 458 0.38 14.13 4.53
N TRP A 459 0.19 12.92 4.01
CA TRP A 459 -0.73 12.62 2.92
C TRP A 459 -2.01 11.89 3.35
N ASN A 460 -2.29 11.77 4.65
CA ASN A 460 -3.39 10.93 5.15
C ASN A 460 -3.36 9.52 4.55
N LEU A 461 -2.16 8.93 4.50
CA LEU A 461 -1.87 7.66 3.83
C LEU A 461 -1.46 6.60 4.85
N SER A 462 -2.11 5.46 4.81
CA SER A 462 -1.65 4.26 5.50
C SER A 462 -0.89 3.33 4.55
N ILE A 463 0.11 2.63 5.08
CA ILE A 463 0.96 1.72 4.33
C ILE A 463 0.88 0.34 4.97
N GLY A 464 0.54 -0.67 4.18
CA GLY A 464 0.54 -2.07 4.58
C GLY A 464 1.63 -2.84 3.85
N LEU A 465 2.53 -3.49 4.58
CA LEU A 465 3.58 -4.35 4.04
C LEU A 465 3.36 -5.78 4.52
N TYR A 466 3.19 -6.71 3.60
CA TYR A 466 2.87 -8.10 3.89
C TYR A 466 3.91 -9.02 3.27
N THR A 467 4.47 -9.91 4.09
CA THR A 467 5.57 -10.78 3.67
C THR A 467 5.57 -12.10 4.43
N GLN A 468 6.47 -13.00 4.06
CA GLN A 468 6.62 -14.32 4.70
C GLN A 468 7.62 -14.29 5.87
N SER A 469 8.57 -13.35 5.87
CA SER A 469 9.56 -13.16 6.93
C SER A 469 9.69 -11.69 7.31
N ILE A 470 9.92 -11.41 8.59
CA ILE A 470 10.18 -10.04 9.06
C ILE A 470 11.53 -9.53 8.54
N ASP A 471 12.47 -10.44 8.30
CA ASP A 471 13.80 -10.10 7.76
C ASP A 471 13.73 -9.53 6.33
N ASP A 472 12.61 -9.72 5.64
CA ASP A 472 12.36 -9.16 4.31
C ASP A 472 12.12 -7.64 4.33
N ILE A 473 11.79 -7.08 5.49
CA ILE A 473 11.45 -5.67 5.65
C ILE A 473 12.68 -4.91 6.17
N PRO A 474 13.00 -3.72 5.62
CA PRO A 474 14.07 -2.89 6.12
C PRO A 474 13.95 -2.61 7.62
N LYS A 475 15.02 -2.85 8.39
CA LYS A 475 15.02 -2.71 9.85
C LYS A 475 14.49 -1.36 10.33
N ILE A 476 14.77 -0.28 9.62
CA ILE A 476 14.26 1.05 9.99
C ILE A 476 12.72 1.10 10.00
N ILE A 477 12.05 0.30 9.16
CA ILE A 477 10.58 0.24 9.14
C ILE A 477 10.08 -0.61 10.31
N THR A 478 10.72 -1.76 10.58
CA THR A 478 10.31 -2.64 11.68
C THR A 478 10.56 -2.03 13.05
N ASP A 479 11.72 -1.38 13.23
CA ASP A 479 12.18 -0.93 14.54
C ASP A 479 11.70 0.47 14.91
N GLU A 480 11.51 1.36 13.92
CA GLU A 480 11.21 2.79 14.17
C GLU A 480 9.85 3.26 13.66
N LEU A 481 9.33 2.67 12.58
CA LEU A 481 8.23 3.29 11.83
C LEU A 481 6.93 2.49 11.91
N ALA A 482 6.99 1.17 12.03
CA ALA A 482 5.80 0.34 12.12
C ALA A 482 5.05 0.59 13.43
N THR A 483 3.76 0.86 13.32
CA THR A 483 2.88 1.07 14.47
C THR A 483 2.01 -0.13 14.80
N THR A 484 1.92 -1.05 13.86
CA THR A 484 1.18 -2.31 14.01
C THR A 484 1.98 -3.43 13.38
N VAL A 485 2.27 -4.46 14.15
CA VAL A 485 2.91 -5.68 13.65
C VAL A 485 2.00 -6.86 13.97
N VAL A 486 1.66 -7.62 12.94
CA VAL A 486 0.80 -8.81 13.07
C VAL A 486 1.56 -10.03 12.57
N ILE A 487 1.81 -10.97 13.47
CA ILE A 487 2.44 -12.24 13.18
C ILE A 487 1.35 -13.31 13.19
N LEU A 488 1.18 -13.99 12.05
CA LEU A 488 0.16 -15.02 11.86
C LEU A 488 0.83 -16.40 11.82
N GLY A 489 0.17 -17.37 12.42
CA GLY A 489 0.68 -18.74 12.50
C GLY A 489 1.72 -18.92 13.63
N SER A 490 2.30 -20.13 13.73
CA SER A 490 3.44 -20.40 14.60
C SER A 490 4.69 -19.77 13.94
N GLY A 491 4.99 -18.54 14.31
CA GLY A 491 6.25 -17.91 13.93
C GLY A 491 7.43 -18.78 14.35
N THR A 492 8.51 -18.76 13.59
CA THR A 492 9.77 -19.34 14.05
C THR A 492 10.24 -18.55 15.28
N GLU A 493 10.85 -19.23 16.28
CA GLU A 493 11.45 -18.57 17.46
C GLU A 493 12.25 -17.33 17.06
N LYS A 494 12.97 -17.41 15.95
CA LYS A 494 13.77 -16.33 15.37
C LYS A 494 12.96 -15.09 14.98
N SER A 495 11.70 -15.26 14.55
CA SER A 495 10.82 -14.12 14.18
C SER A 495 10.26 -13.41 15.43
N ILE A 496 10.21 -14.10 16.55
CA ILE A 496 9.74 -13.56 17.84
C ILE A 496 10.89 -12.85 18.55
N ASP A 497 12.10 -13.43 18.51
CA ASP A 497 13.31 -12.85 19.12
C ASP A 497 13.75 -11.53 18.46
N ASN A 498 13.47 -11.36 17.17
CA ASN A 498 13.78 -10.10 16.44
C ASN A 498 12.79 -8.95 16.76
N LEU A 499 11.73 -9.21 17.53
CA LEU A 499 10.74 -8.19 17.94
C LEU A 499 10.85 -7.82 19.43
N SER A 500 11.67 -8.52 20.19
CA SER A 500 11.97 -8.26 21.61
C SER A 500 13.20 -7.37 21.77
#